data_0dc59d02564585326fbdfa0f9e9e9acb
#
_entry.id   0dc59d02564585326fbdfa0f9e9e9acb
#
_cell.length_a   1.000
_cell.length_b   1.000
_cell.length_c   1.000
_cell.angle_alpha   90.00
_cell.angle_beta   90.00
_cell.angle_gamma   90.00
#
_symmetry.space_group_name_H-M   'P 1'
#
loop_
_entity.id
_entity.type
_entity.pdbx_description
1 polymer ?
#
loop_
_entity_poly.entity_id
_entity_poly.type
_entity_poly.pdbx_seq_one_letter_code
_entity_poly.pdbx_strand_id
1 'polypeptide(L)'
;MVKFRLGIFLYKPQNQKPMKNWTRNETIIAFNIYCKIPFKDSSKMHPMIIKYANLLGRSPSALNMKIGNIGRLDPDLRKQGISGLIHGAKMEEEVWNEFYGDPDRLAFESERLLSEITGQSIDQYAGIQIDELPCGKEREVLVKQRVNQSFFRAAVMSSYNFHCCISGITIPELLEACHIINWADDATHRTNPKNGLCMNAFFHKAYDRYLLAITPDLNIEISEKLLQNTEDKAFYTYLKGLNGQEIIKPDRFLPRTDFLEVHYNKYKTGQI
;
A
#
# COMPACT_ATOMS: atom_id res chain seq x y z
N MET A 1 21.75 61.99 34.01
CA MET A 1 22.21 61.06 32.97
C MET A 1 22.11 59.63 33.51
N VAL A 2 21.07 58.89 33.16
CA VAL A 2 20.83 57.53 33.60
C VAL A 2 21.18 56.62 32.41
N LYS A 3 22.21 55.77 32.58
CA LYS A 3 22.61 54.80 31.57
C LYS A 3 21.74 53.55 31.69
N PHE A 4 20.88 53.26 30.71
CA PHE A 4 20.22 51.99 30.55
C PHE A 4 21.20 50.98 29.98
N ARG A 5 21.51 49.91 30.75
CA ARG A 5 22.18 48.71 30.25
C ARG A 5 21.11 47.77 29.63
N LEU A 6 21.16 47.61 28.31
CA LEU A 6 20.43 46.55 27.62
C LEU A 6 21.08 45.19 27.96
N GLY A 7 20.37 44.36 28.72
CA GLY A 7 20.75 42.98 28.94
C GLY A 7 20.41 42.13 27.69
N ILE A 8 21.45 41.71 26.98
CA ILE A 8 21.30 40.73 25.90
C ILE A 8 21.04 39.37 26.57
N PHE A 9 19.78 38.92 26.54
CA PHE A 9 19.45 37.54 26.88
C PHE A 9 19.98 36.63 25.77
N LEU A 10 21.11 35.99 26.01
CA LEU A 10 21.62 34.88 25.19
C LEU A 10 20.72 33.69 25.35
N TYR A 11 19.89 33.43 24.33
CA TYR A 11 19.12 32.23 24.21
C TYR A 11 20.06 31.01 24.18
N LYS A 12 20.16 30.26 25.27
CA LYS A 12 20.82 28.97 25.28
C LYS A 12 19.94 27.99 24.54
N PRO A 13 20.42 27.35 23.45
CA PRO A 13 19.64 26.28 22.82
C PRO A 13 19.46 25.16 23.84
N GLN A 14 18.17 24.81 24.09
CA GLN A 14 17.83 23.67 24.92
C GLN A 14 18.54 22.42 24.38
N ASN A 15 19.11 21.61 25.26
CA ASN A 15 19.80 20.36 24.99
C ASN A 15 19.09 19.56 23.89
N GLN A 16 19.63 19.58 22.68
CA GLN A 16 19.26 18.62 21.64
C GLN A 16 19.69 17.25 22.17
N LYS A 17 18.69 16.38 22.51
CA LYS A 17 18.98 14.98 22.77
C LYS A 17 19.78 14.45 21.58
N PRO A 18 20.87 13.69 21.77
CA PRO A 18 21.67 13.16 20.67
C PRO A 18 20.74 12.41 19.71
N MET A 19 20.88 12.66 18.40
CA MET A 19 20.07 12.00 17.38
C MET A 19 20.34 10.49 17.47
N LYS A 20 19.37 9.73 17.95
CA LYS A 20 19.46 8.28 18.03
C LYS A 20 19.45 7.70 16.61
N ASN A 21 20.45 6.91 16.25
CA ASN A 21 20.49 6.21 14.96
C ASN A 21 19.21 5.37 14.75
N TRP A 22 18.81 5.24 13.50
CA TRP A 22 17.69 4.35 13.14
C TRP A 22 18.12 2.90 13.29
N THR A 23 17.27 2.10 13.91
CA THR A 23 17.47 0.66 14.01
C THR A 23 16.88 -0.05 12.79
N ARG A 24 17.29 -1.29 12.57
CA ARG A 24 16.70 -2.16 11.54
C ARG A 24 15.20 -2.33 11.76
N ASN A 25 14.75 -2.59 12.98
CA ASN A 25 13.34 -2.76 13.31
C ASN A 25 12.50 -1.51 13.00
N GLU A 26 12.98 -0.34 13.37
CA GLU A 26 12.33 0.93 13.02
C GLU A 26 12.28 1.14 11.50
N THR A 27 13.30 0.68 10.76
CA THR A 27 13.34 0.79 9.29
C THR A 27 12.35 -0.17 8.62
N ILE A 28 12.16 -1.39 9.16
CA ILE A 28 11.11 -2.33 8.70
C ILE A 28 9.73 -1.71 8.89
N ILE A 29 9.45 -1.14 10.07
CA ILE A 29 8.18 -0.45 10.36
C ILE A 29 7.98 0.72 9.39
N ALA A 30 9.01 1.53 9.15
CA ALA A 30 8.93 2.64 8.20
C ALA A 30 8.66 2.16 6.76
N PHE A 31 9.20 1.01 6.35
CA PHE A 31 8.92 0.41 5.04
C PHE A 31 7.46 -0.07 4.93
N ASN A 32 6.93 -0.71 5.96
CA ASN A 32 5.50 -1.07 5.99
C ASN A 32 4.61 0.18 5.86
N ILE A 33 4.93 1.26 6.57
CA ILE A 33 4.19 2.53 6.47
C ILE A 33 4.30 3.12 5.06
N TYR A 34 5.49 3.09 4.45
CA TYR A 34 5.71 3.49 3.06
C TYR A 34 4.73 2.78 2.11
N CYS A 35 4.51 1.48 2.29
CA CYS A 35 3.56 0.74 1.45
C CYS A 35 2.09 1.16 1.66
N LYS A 36 1.73 1.62 2.85
CA LYS A 36 0.34 1.89 3.27
C LYS A 36 -0.14 3.34 3.06
N ILE A 37 0.76 4.27 2.72
CA ILE A 37 0.43 5.69 2.53
C ILE A 37 0.69 6.07 1.07
N PRO A 38 -0.22 6.79 0.37
CA PRO A 38 0.09 7.39 -0.92
C PRO A 38 1.37 8.23 -0.82
N PHE A 39 2.32 8.02 -1.72
CA PHE A 39 3.62 8.69 -1.58
C PHE A 39 3.51 10.21 -1.65
N LYS A 40 2.60 10.73 -2.49
CA LYS A 40 2.33 12.16 -2.60
C LYS A 40 1.75 12.79 -1.32
N ASP A 41 1.07 11.99 -0.49
CA ASP A 41 0.44 12.44 0.76
C ASP A 41 1.37 12.25 1.96
N SER A 42 2.59 11.69 1.73
CA SER A 42 3.57 11.52 2.77
C SER A 42 4.05 12.86 3.31
N SER A 43 3.62 13.21 4.52
CA SER A 43 4.00 14.44 5.20
C SER A 43 4.09 14.24 6.71
N LYS A 44 4.83 15.11 7.39
CA LYS A 44 4.90 15.09 8.87
C LYS A 44 3.55 15.31 9.56
N MET A 45 2.55 15.80 8.83
CA MET A 45 1.19 16.04 9.33
C MET A 45 0.24 14.85 9.07
N HIS A 46 0.68 13.84 8.32
CA HIS A 46 -0.15 12.69 8.02
C HIS A 46 -0.45 11.89 9.30
N PRO A 47 -1.74 11.56 9.60
CA PRO A 47 -2.14 10.92 10.86
C PRO A 47 -1.38 9.63 11.17
N MET A 48 -1.16 8.79 10.16
CA MET A 48 -0.40 7.54 10.30
C MET A 48 1.07 7.83 10.67
N ILE A 49 1.71 8.81 10.05
CA ILE A 49 3.09 9.20 10.37
C ILE A 49 3.19 9.73 11.81
N ILE A 50 2.24 10.55 12.25
CA ILE A 50 2.18 11.05 13.64
C ILE A 50 2.03 9.87 14.61
N LYS A 51 1.07 8.95 14.35
CA LYS A 51 0.83 7.78 15.19
C LYS A 51 2.08 6.93 15.37
N TYR A 52 2.70 6.54 14.27
CA TYR A 52 3.86 5.64 14.32
C TYR A 52 5.15 6.33 14.80
N ALA A 53 5.33 7.62 14.51
CA ALA A 53 6.44 8.39 15.06
C ALA A 53 6.38 8.41 16.61
N ASN A 54 5.18 8.63 17.17
CA ASN A 54 4.98 8.59 18.62
C ASN A 54 5.30 7.20 19.20
N LEU A 55 4.85 6.12 18.58
CA LEU A 55 5.16 4.74 19.01
C LEU A 55 6.66 4.44 19.00
N LEU A 56 7.37 4.95 18.00
CA LEU A 56 8.82 4.78 17.85
C LEU A 56 9.65 5.76 18.69
N GLY A 57 9.02 6.69 19.40
CA GLY A 57 9.73 7.77 20.12
C GLY A 57 10.53 8.68 19.18
N ARG A 58 10.06 8.87 17.95
CA ARG A 58 10.64 9.72 16.91
C ARG A 58 9.78 10.95 16.63
N SER A 59 10.36 11.97 16.02
CA SER A 59 9.53 13.08 15.50
C SER A 59 8.83 12.66 14.18
N PRO A 60 7.61 13.18 13.90
CA PRO A 60 6.94 12.94 12.62
C PRO A 60 7.78 13.35 11.41
N SER A 61 8.58 14.42 11.52
CA SER A 61 9.50 14.85 10.46
C SER A 61 10.60 13.81 10.20
N ALA A 62 11.16 13.18 11.25
CA ALA A 62 12.19 12.17 11.11
C ALA A 62 11.64 10.89 10.44
N LEU A 63 10.43 10.46 10.85
CA LEU A 63 9.79 9.30 10.22
C LEU A 63 9.41 9.60 8.75
N ASN A 64 8.86 10.79 8.47
CA ASN A 64 8.55 11.18 7.09
C ASN A 64 9.81 11.19 6.19
N MET A 65 10.93 11.70 6.71
CA MET A 65 12.21 11.66 5.99
C MET A 65 12.67 10.22 5.74
N LYS A 66 12.52 9.33 6.73
CA LYS A 66 12.84 7.89 6.60
C LYS A 66 12.00 7.22 5.51
N ILE A 67 10.70 7.50 5.46
CA ILE A 67 9.78 7.03 4.41
C ILE A 67 10.19 7.55 3.03
N GLY A 68 10.56 8.83 2.92
CA GLY A 68 11.09 9.40 1.68
C GLY A 68 12.38 8.73 1.20
N ASN A 69 13.29 8.41 2.14
CA ASN A 69 14.52 7.69 1.83
C ASN A 69 14.26 6.25 1.35
N ILE A 70 13.25 5.58 1.88
CA ILE A 70 12.81 4.27 1.38
C ILE A 70 12.23 4.42 -0.03
N GLY A 71 11.38 5.42 -0.27
CA GLY A 71 10.78 5.69 -1.57
C GLY A 71 11.80 5.92 -2.69
N ARG A 72 12.99 6.48 -2.40
CA ARG A 72 14.07 6.62 -3.40
C ARG A 72 14.54 5.29 -4.01
N LEU A 73 14.29 4.17 -3.30
CA LEU A 73 14.69 2.84 -3.75
C LEU A 73 13.65 2.22 -4.69
N ASP A 74 12.41 2.74 -4.69
CA ASP A 74 11.32 2.22 -5.51
C ASP A 74 11.57 2.48 -7.00
N PRO A 75 11.64 1.40 -7.83
CA PRO A 75 11.87 1.55 -9.26
C PRO A 75 10.73 2.27 -9.98
N ASP A 76 9.49 2.15 -9.51
CA ASP A 76 8.34 2.78 -10.16
C ASP A 76 8.35 4.30 -9.92
N LEU A 77 8.72 4.76 -8.72
CA LEU A 77 8.91 6.19 -8.44
C LEU A 77 10.11 6.77 -9.22
N ARG A 78 11.20 6.01 -9.35
CA ARG A 78 12.36 6.44 -10.14
C ARG A 78 12.02 6.65 -11.62
N LYS A 79 11.21 5.77 -12.22
CA LYS A 79 10.73 5.92 -13.60
C LYS A 79 9.92 7.21 -13.82
N GLN A 80 9.27 7.71 -12.76
CA GLN A 80 8.53 8.96 -12.76
C GLN A 80 9.40 10.20 -12.47
N GLY A 81 10.73 10.02 -12.34
CA GLY A 81 11.66 11.11 -12.02
C GLY A 81 11.64 11.52 -10.55
N ILE A 82 10.96 10.77 -9.69
CA ILE A 82 10.92 11.03 -8.25
C ILE A 82 12.19 10.45 -7.64
N SER A 83 13.12 11.34 -7.27
CA SER A 83 14.35 10.99 -6.55
C SER A 83 14.24 11.48 -5.11
N GLY A 84 14.52 10.61 -4.15
CA GLY A 84 14.71 11.01 -2.74
C GLY A 84 16.12 11.58 -2.51
N LEU A 85 16.51 11.72 -1.24
CA LEU A 85 17.86 12.19 -0.87
C LEU A 85 18.93 11.26 -1.47
N ILE A 86 19.96 11.88 -2.10
CA ILE A 86 21.05 11.16 -2.80
C ILE A 86 21.86 10.26 -1.85
N HIS A 87 21.90 10.61 -0.56
CA HIS A 87 22.67 9.91 0.48
C HIS A 87 21.75 9.27 1.53
N GLY A 88 20.99 8.21 1.14
CA GLY A 88 20.27 7.38 2.12
C GLY A 88 21.24 6.48 2.91
N ALA A 89 20.80 6.02 4.07
CA ALA A 89 21.59 5.11 4.89
C ALA A 89 21.61 3.70 4.28
N LYS A 90 22.74 2.99 4.42
CA LYS A 90 22.93 1.60 3.99
C LYS A 90 21.83 0.67 4.55
N MET A 91 21.39 0.90 5.78
CA MET A 91 20.29 0.17 6.43
C MET A 91 18.98 0.18 5.62
N GLU A 92 18.64 1.28 4.94
CA GLU A 92 17.44 1.38 4.11
C GLU A 92 17.55 0.45 2.90
N GLU A 93 18.73 0.37 2.28
CA GLU A 93 18.99 -0.53 1.14
C GLU A 93 18.99 -1.99 1.57
N GLU A 94 19.57 -2.31 2.72
CA GLU A 94 19.57 -3.67 3.28
C GLU A 94 18.13 -4.14 3.57
N VAL A 95 17.32 -3.33 4.24
CA VAL A 95 15.92 -3.65 4.54
C VAL A 95 15.08 -3.70 3.26
N TRP A 96 15.29 -2.78 2.32
CA TRP A 96 14.60 -2.81 1.03
C TRP A 96 14.88 -4.12 0.27
N ASN A 97 16.15 -4.48 0.11
CA ASN A 97 16.54 -5.67 -0.64
C ASN A 97 16.04 -6.96 0.02
N GLU A 98 15.91 -6.97 1.34
CA GLU A 98 15.41 -8.12 2.08
C GLU A 98 13.89 -8.31 1.94
N PHE A 99 13.12 -7.22 1.88
CA PHE A 99 11.66 -7.30 2.00
C PHE A 99 10.88 -6.89 0.75
N TYR A 100 11.50 -6.21 -0.23
CA TYR A 100 10.79 -5.75 -1.42
C TYR A 100 10.18 -6.89 -2.25
N GLY A 101 10.85 -8.05 -2.29
CA GLY A 101 10.37 -9.27 -2.94
C GLY A 101 9.50 -10.17 -2.04
N ASP A 102 9.36 -9.83 -0.75
CA ASP A 102 8.64 -10.64 0.24
C ASP A 102 7.69 -9.78 1.10
N PRO A 103 6.60 -9.29 0.50
CA PRO A 103 5.62 -8.45 1.20
C PRO A 103 4.88 -9.19 2.32
N ASP A 104 4.75 -10.52 2.25
CA ASP A 104 4.19 -11.34 3.31
C ASP A 104 5.00 -11.21 4.60
N ARG A 105 6.30 -11.33 4.46
CA ARG A 105 7.22 -11.22 5.58
C ARG A 105 7.29 -9.79 6.10
N LEU A 106 7.32 -8.78 5.21
CA LEU A 106 7.29 -7.37 5.60
C LEU A 106 6.06 -7.05 6.46
N ALA A 107 4.88 -7.46 5.99
CA ALA A 107 3.61 -7.22 6.67
C ALA A 107 3.62 -7.82 8.08
N PHE A 108 3.91 -9.11 8.19
CA PHE A 108 3.84 -9.82 9.46
C PHE A 108 4.93 -9.37 10.44
N GLU A 109 6.18 -9.21 9.97
CA GLU A 109 7.29 -8.79 10.83
C GLU A 109 7.08 -7.39 11.39
N SER A 110 6.55 -6.47 10.58
CA SER A 110 6.22 -5.13 11.05
C SER A 110 5.16 -5.12 12.15
N GLU A 111 4.06 -5.89 11.99
CA GLU A 111 3.01 -5.97 13.01
C GLU A 111 3.51 -6.67 14.29
N ARG A 112 4.40 -7.68 14.15
CA ARG A 112 5.06 -8.31 15.28
C ARG A 112 5.91 -7.31 16.07
N LEU A 113 6.71 -6.51 15.38
CA LEU A 113 7.54 -5.48 16.03
C LEU A 113 6.69 -4.41 16.72
N LEU A 114 5.56 -4.03 16.12
CA LEU A 114 4.65 -3.05 16.71
C LEU A 114 3.91 -3.63 17.93
N SER A 115 3.55 -4.90 17.89
CA SER A 115 2.96 -5.60 19.05
C SER A 115 3.93 -5.65 20.24
N GLU A 116 5.21 -5.90 19.99
CA GLU A 116 6.26 -5.85 21.02
C GLU A 116 6.42 -4.46 21.65
N ILE A 117 6.42 -3.41 20.81
CA ILE A 117 6.53 -2.01 21.27
C ILE A 117 5.33 -1.62 22.15
N THR A 118 4.14 -2.09 21.81
CA THR A 118 2.90 -1.74 22.51
C THR A 118 2.56 -2.66 23.67
N GLY A 119 3.23 -3.82 23.79
CA GLY A 119 2.93 -4.85 24.79
C GLY A 119 1.59 -5.57 24.53
N GLN A 120 1.04 -5.48 23.31
CA GLN A 120 -0.19 -6.15 22.89
C GLN A 120 0.13 -7.40 22.08
N SER A 121 -0.81 -8.37 21.99
CA SER A 121 -0.67 -9.44 21.00
C SER A 121 -0.87 -8.92 19.58
N ILE A 122 -0.37 -9.63 18.56
CA ILE A 122 -0.45 -9.19 17.15
C ILE A 122 -1.90 -8.99 16.71
N ASP A 123 -2.80 -9.89 17.09
CA ASP A 123 -4.23 -9.81 16.77
C ASP A 123 -4.89 -8.60 17.44
N GLN A 124 -4.58 -8.31 18.70
CA GLN A 124 -5.09 -7.12 19.39
C GLN A 124 -4.56 -5.84 18.74
N TYR A 125 -3.25 -5.78 18.47
CA TYR A 125 -2.65 -4.60 17.86
C TYR A 125 -3.18 -4.34 16.43
N ALA A 126 -3.31 -5.41 15.63
CA ALA A 126 -3.85 -5.33 14.27
C ALA A 126 -5.37 -5.15 14.20
N GLY A 127 -6.06 -5.11 15.36
CA GLY A 127 -7.51 -4.95 15.45
C GLY A 127 -8.29 -6.10 14.78
N ILE A 128 -7.71 -7.32 14.82
CA ILE A 128 -8.33 -8.50 14.23
C ILE A 128 -9.44 -8.97 15.19
N GLN A 129 -10.68 -8.66 14.82
CA GLN A 129 -11.86 -9.17 15.51
C GLN A 129 -12.23 -10.52 14.89
N ILE A 130 -12.10 -11.58 15.70
CA ILE A 130 -12.57 -12.92 15.36
C ILE A 130 -13.35 -13.39 16.57
N ASP A 131 -14.65 -13.62 16.39
CA ASP A 131 -15.58 -13.99 17.47
C ASP A 131 -15.17 -15.32 18.15
N GLU A 132 -14.51 -16.22 17.39
CA GLU A 132 -13.94 -17.46 17.89
C GLU A 132 -12.56 -17.70 17.25
N LEU A 133 -11.50 -17.24 17.92
CA LEU A 133 -10.14 -17.57 17.50
C LEU A 133 -9.81 -19.01 17.88
N PRO A 134 -9.41 -19.87 16.94
CA PRO A 134 -8.85 -21.16 17.25
C PRO A 134 -7.61 -21.01 18.14
N CYS A 135 -7.20 -22.08 18.82
CA CYS A 135 -6.02 -22.07 19.68
C CYS A 135 -4.76 -22.55 18.94
N GLY A 136 -3.57 -22.17 19.45
CA GLY A 136 -2.30 -22.69 18.98
C GLY A 136 -1.94 -22.29 17.56
N LYS A 137 -1.41 -23.23 16.77
CA LYS A 137 -0.90 -22.99 15.41
C LYS A 137 -1.94 -22.47 14.41
N GLU A 138 -3.20 -22.90 14.57
CA GLU A 138 -4.28 -22.45 13.68
C GLU A 138 -4.57 -20.95 13.90
N ARG A 139 -4.49 -20.48 15.14
CA ARG A 139 -4.59 -19.05 15.45
C ARG A 139 -3.48 -18.25 14.77
N GLU A 140 -2.23 -18.72 14.87
CA GLU A 140 -1.08 -18.01 14.26
C GLU A 140 -1.24 -17.88 12.75
N VAL A 141 -1.66 -18.97 12.09
CA VAL A 141 -1.92 -18.98 10.64
C VAL A 141 -3.00 -17.98 10.27
N LEU A 142 -4.12 -17.98 11.01
CA LEU A 142 -5.25 -17.09 10.75
C LEU A 142 -4.88 -15.61 11.00
N VAL A 143 -4.17 -15.32 12.09
CA VAL A 143 -3.70 -13.97 12.39
C VAL A 143 -2.75 -13.49 11.28
N LYS A 144 -1.78 -14.30 10.86
CA LYS A 144 -0.88 -13.98 9.76
C LYS A 144 -1.65 -13.70 8.47
N GLN A 145 -2.63 -14.53 8.13
CA GLN A 145 -3.47 -14.34 6.95
C GLN A 145 -4.22 -13.00 7.00
N ARG A 146 -4.82 -12.63 8.13
CA ARG A 146 -5.54 -11.36 8.30
C ARG A 146 -4.63 -10.15 8.22
N VAL A 147 -3.46 -10.22 8.84
CA VAL A 147 -2.41 -9.18 8.73
C VAL A 147 -2.05 -8.96 7.26
N ASN A 148 -1.78 -10.05 6.53
CA ASN A 148 -1.39 -10.00 5.13
C ASN A 148 -2.51 -9.46 4.23
N GLN A 149 -3.78 -9.85 4.46
CA GLN A 149 -4.94 -9.29 3.76
C GLN A 149 -5.07 -7.78 3.99
N SER A 150 -4.92 -7.34 5.24
CA SER A 150 -4.98 -5.92 5.62
C SER A 150 -3.85 -5.12 4.95
N PHE A 151 -2.64 -5.68 4.93
CA PHE A 151 -1.50 -5.07 4.25
C PHE A 151 -1.73 -4.94 2.75
N PHE A 152 -2.14 -6.04 2.09
CA PHE A 152 -2.43 -6.05 0.65
C PHE A 152 -3.44 -4.96 0.28
N ARG A 153 -4.58 -4.92 1.00
CA ARG A 153 -5.59 -3.90 0.78
C ARG A 153 -5.00 -2.49 0.92
N ALA A 154 -4.29 -2.21 2.01
CA ALA A 154 -3.73 -0.89 2.26
C ALA A 154 -2.69 -0.50 1.20
N ALA A 155 -1.81 -1.43 0.80
CA ALA A 155 -0.78 -1.19 -0.20
C ALA A 155 -1.37 -0.95 -1.61
N VAL A 156 -2.36 -1.74 -2.03
CA VAL A 156 -3.05 -1.54 -3.31
C VAL A 156 -3.80 -0.21 -3.31
N MET A 157 -4.63 0.06 -2.30
CA MET A 157 -5.40 1.30 -2.21
C MET A 157 -4.49 2.54 -2.26
N SER A 158 -3.39 2.51 -1.50
CA SER A 158 -2.45 3.63 -1.45
C SER A 158 -1.68 3.83 -2.76
N SER A 159 -1.34 2.76 -3.48
CA SER A 159 -0.62 2.84 -4.75
C SER A 159 -1.44 3.53 -5.85
N TYR A 160 -2.76 3.34 -5.82
CA TYR A 160 -3.71 4.02 -6.73
C TYR A 160 -4.23 5.36 -6.16
N ASN A 161 -3.66 5.86 -5.07
CA ASN A 161 -4.13 7.10 -4.42
C ASN A 161 -5.63 7.09 -4.12
N PHE A 162 -6.18 5.94 -3.75
CA PHE A 162 -7.61 5.73 -3.52
C PHE A 162 -8.49 6.09 -4.74
N HIS A 163 -8.05 5.75 -5.95
CA HIS A 163 -8.83 5.87 -7.17
C HIS A 163 -9.14 4.50 -7.74
N CYS A 164 -10.39 4.28 -8.14
CA CYS A 164 -10.72 3.12 -8.97
C CYS A 164 -9.96 3.23 -10.29
N CYS A 165 -9.20 2.21 -10.66
CA CYS A 165 -8.35 2.24 -11.86
C CYS A 165 -9.15 2.31 -13.18
N ILE A 166 -10.45 2.03 -13.14
CA ILE A 166 -11.34 2.07 -14.33
C ILE A 166 -12.22 3.33 -14.34
N SER A 167 -12.92 3.61 -13.23
CA SER A 167 -13.91 4.71 -13.19
C SER A 167 -13.40 6.00 -12.59
N GLY A 168 -12.24 6.00 -11.92
CA GLY A 168 -11.72 7.17 -11.23
C GLY A 168 -12.47 7.52 -9.92
N ILE A 169 -13.46 6.73 -9.48
CA ILE A 169 -14.16 6.95 -8.20
C ILE A 169 -13.15 6.94 -7.05
N THR A 170 -13.29 7.89 -6.11
CA THR A 170 -12.37 8.13 -4.99
C THR A 170 -13.03 7.95 -3.61
N ILE A 171 -14.22 7.38 -3.55
CA ILE A 171 -14.96 7.13 -2.31
C ILE A 171 -14.45 5.82 -1.68
N PRO A 172 -13.73 5.87 -0.54
CA PRO A 172 -13.05 4.68 0.02
C PRO A 172 -13.99 3.52 0.34
N GLU A 173 -15.24 3.82 0.70
CA GLU A 173 -16.29 2.84 1.02
C GLU A 173 -16.73 2.03 -0.20
N LEU A 174 -16.53 2.56 -1.40
CA LEU A 174 -16.85 1.89 -2.66
C LEU A 174 -15.63 1.22 -3.30
N LEU A 175 -14.43 1.39 -2.73
CA LEU A 175 -13.20 0.86 -3.31
C LEU A 175 -12.77 -0.44 -2.66
N GLU A 176 -12.29 -1.35 -3.49
CA GLU A 176 -11.80 -2.67 -3.11
C GLU A 176 -10.43 -2.93 -3.75
N ALA A 177 -9.61 -3.72 -3.03
CA ALA A 177 -8.36 -4.24 -3.58
C ALA A 177 -8.64 -5.59 -4.23
N CYS A 178 -8.74 -5.60 -5.54
CA CYS A 178 -8.98 -6.77 -6.37
C CYS A 178 -7.67 -7.51 -6.62
N HIS A 179 -7.65 -8.84 -6.45
CA HIS A 179 -6.51 -9.66 -6.88
C HIS A 179 -6.58 -9.93 -8.40
N ILE A 180 -5.44 -9.84 -9.08
CA ILE A 180 -5.32 -10.20 -10.50
C ILE A 180 -5.35 -11.73 -10.63
N ILE A 181 -4.48 -12.44 -9.91
CA ILE A 181 -4.56 -13.88 -9.71
C ILE A 181 -5.28 -14.13 -8.39
N ASN A 182 -6.38 -14.86 -8.44
CA ASN A 182 -7.23 -15.10 -7.27
C ASN A 182 -6.46 -15.65 -6.08
N TRP A 183 -6.91 -15.28 -4.88
CA TRP A 183 -6.34 -15.74 -3.61
C TRP A 183 -6.19 -17.26 -3.51
N ALA A 184 -7.12 -18.03 -4.08
CA ALA A 184 -7.10 -19.49 -4.05
C ALA A 184 -6.05 -20.08 -4.99
N ASP A 185 -5.75 -19.42 -6.11
CA ASP A 185 -4.94 -19.96 -7.20
C ASP A 185 -3.43 -19.78 -6.95
N ASP A 186 -3.02 -18.76 -6.21
CA ASP A 186 -1.62 -18.46 -5.96
C ASP A 186 -1.35 -18.07 -4.50
N ALA A 187 -0.85 -19.04 -3.72
CA ALA A 187 -0.49 -18.79 -2.32
C ALA A 187 0.73 -17.88 -2.15
N THR A 188 1.61 -17.81 -3.15
CA THR A 188 2.90 -17.11 -3.06
C THR A 188 2.76 -15.59 -3.20
N HIS A 189 1.81 -15.14 -4.02
CA HIS A 189 1.67 -13.72 -4.35
C HIS A 189 0.42 -13.06 -3.75
N ARG A 190 -0.18 -13.67 -2.73
CA ARG A 190 -1.41 -13.18 -2.07
C ARG A 190 -1.26 -11.78 -1.47
N THR A 191 -0.10 -11.45 -0.96
CA THR A 191 0.17 -10.17 -0.30
C THR A 191 0.93 -9.20 -1.21
N ASN A 192 1.33 -9.66 -2.41
CA ASN A 192 2.08 -8.84 -3.35
C ASN A 192 1.18 -7.75 -3.97
N PRO A 193 1.41 -6.45 -3.70
CA PRO A 193 0.57 -5.38 -4.24
C PRO A 193 0.61 -5.28 -5.78
N LYS A 194 1.64 -5.83 -6.44
CA LYS A 194 1.69 -5.96 -7.91
C LYS A 194 0.72 -7.01 -8.47
N ASN A 195 0.11 -7.82 -7.60
CA ASN A 195 -1.01 -8.71 -7.90
C ASN A 195 -2.35 -8.02 -7.60
N GLY A 196 -2.40 -6.69 -7.57
CA GLY A 196 -3.57 -5.95 -7.11
C GLY A 196 -4.00 -4.81 -8.04
N LEU A 197 -5.31 -4.61 -8.12
CA LEU A 197 -5.98 -3.50 -8.80
C LEU A 197 -6.92 -2.81 -7.81
N CYS A 198 -6.93 -1.48 -7.77
CA CYS A 198 -7.92 -0.73 -7.01
C CYS A 198 -9.16 -0.54 -7.88
N MET A 199 -10.26 -1.16 -7.51
CA MET A 199 -11.52 -1.09 -8.28
C MET A 199 -12.69 -0.72 -7.37
N ASN A 200 -13.76 -0.14 -7.93
CA ASN A 200 -15.03 -0.10 -7.23
C ASN A 200 -15.70 -1.49 -7.24
N ALA A 201 -16.67 -1.70 -6.36
CA ALA A 201 -17.30 -3.00 -6.16
C ALA A 201 -17.94 -3.59 -7.44
N PHE A 202 -18.48 -2.73 -8.35
CA PHE A 202 -19.05 -3.21 -9.61
C PHE A 202 -17.95 -3.79 -10.52
N PHE A 203 -16.88 -3.03 -10.75
CA PHE A 203 -15.81 -3.48 -11.65
C PHE A 203 -15.00 -4.64 -11.04
N HIS A 204 -14.79 -4.66 -9.72
CA HIS A 204 -14.20 -5.81 -9.05
C HIS A 204 -15.01 -7.07 -9.29
N LYS A 205 -16.33 -7.02 -9.06
CA LYS A 205 -17.21 -8.17 -9.29
C LYS A 205 -17.24 -8.61 -10.75
N ALA A 206 -17.24 -7.66 -11.69
CA ALA A 206 -17.20 -7.97 -13.11
C ALA A 206 -15.85 -8.59 -13.53
N TYR A 207 -14.74 -8.12 -12.97
CA TYR A 207 -13.40 -8.68 -13.19
C TYR A 207 -13.29 -10.13 -12.70
N ASP A 208 -13.71 -10.41 -11.46
CA ASP A 208 -13.72 -11.75 -10.88
C ASP A 208 -14.59 -12.75 -11.66
N ARG A 209 -15.55 -12.25 -12.44
CA ARG A 209 -16.47 -13.05 -13.26
C ARG A 209 -16.11 -13.08 -14.73
N TYR A 210 -14.91 -12.58 -15.09
CA TYR A 210 -14.45 -12.50 -16.47
C TYR A 210 -15.45 -11.79 -17.40
N LEU A 211 -16.21 -10.81 -16.87
CA LEU A 211 -17.07 -9.92 -17.64
C LEU A 211 -16.32 -8.70 -18.17
N LEU A 212 -15.15 -8.44 -17.62
CA LEU A 212 -14.15 -7.53 -18.13
C LEU A 212 -12.75 -8.07 -17.80
N ALA A 213 -11.76 -7.60 -18.53
CA ALA A 213 -10.37 -7.87 -18.25
C ALA A 213 -9.52 -6.59 -18.40
N ILE A 214 -8.34 -6.63 -17.79
CA ILE A 214 -7.26 -5.70 -18.07
C ILE A 214 -6.23 -6.48 -18.87
N THR A 215 -5.89 -5.98 -20.07
CA THR A 215 -4.89 -6.63 -20.93
C THR A 215 -3.49 -6.50 -20.33
N PRO A 216 -2.52 -7.31 -20.79
CA PRO A 216 -1.11 -7.15 -20.41
C PRO A 216 -0.54 -5.75 -20.64
N ASP A 217 -1.10 -5.00 -21.60
CA ASP A 217 -0.75 -3.62 -21.93
C ASP A 217 -1.55 -2.58 -21.15
N LEU A 218 -2.25 -3.01 -20.07
CA LEU A 218 -3.04 -2.17 -19.17
C LEU A 218 -4.29 -1.53 -19.81
N ASN A 219 -4.82 -2.08 -20.89
CA ASN A 219 -6.06 -1.61 -21.51
C ASN A 219 -7.28 -2.40 -20.98
N ILE A 220 -8.41 -1.71 -20.89
CA ILE A 220 -9.69 -2.31 -20.46
C ILE A 220 -10.31 -3.05 -21.65
N GLU A 221 -10.74 -4.29 -21.42
CA GLU A 221 -11.54 -5.05 -22.39
C GLU A 221 -12.87 -5.47 -21.74
N ILE A 222 -14.00 -5.07 -22.34
CA ILE A 222 -15.33 -5.36 -21.85
C ILE A 222 -15.92 -6.53 -22.68
N SER A 223 -16.43 -7.56 -22.00
CA SER A 223 -17.01 -8.72 -22.69
C SER A 223 -18.32 -8.38 -23.40
N GLU A 224 -18.56 -9.01 -24.55
CA GLU A 224 -19.83 -8.94 -25.26
C GLU A 224 -21.01 -9.35 -24.35
N LYS A 225 -20.81 -10.34 -23.47
CA LYS A 225 -21.79 -10.77 -22.49
C LYS A 225 -22.27 -9.64 -21.60
N LEU A 226 -21.33 -8.80 -21.10
CA LEU A 226 -21.70 -7.66 -20.25
C LEU A 226 -22.45 -6.60 -21.06
N LEU A 227 -22.00 -6.29 -22.26
CA LEU A 227 -22.63 -5.29 -23.12
C LEU A 227 -24.05 -5.71 -23.54
N GLN A 228 -24.24 -6.96 -24.03
CA GLN A 228 -25.54 -7.46 -24.51
C GLN A 228 -26.60 -7.59 -23.40
N ASN A 229 -26.20 -7.72 -22.15
CA ASN A 229 -27.09 -7.80 -20.99
C ASN A 229 -27.23 -6.47 -20.24
N THR A 230 -26.85 -5.35 -20.86
CA THR A 230 -27.02 -4.00 -20.31
C THR A 230 -28.05 -3.25 -21.11
N GLU A 231 -29.28 -3.17 -20.57
CA GLU A 231 -30.44 -2.53 -21.23
C GLU A 231 -30.42 -1.02 -21.14
N ASP A 232 -29.87 -0.45 -20.05
CA ASP A 232 -29.76 1.00 -19.88
C ASP A 232 -28.74 1.59 -20.89
N LYS A 233 -29.25 2.47 -21.76
CA LYS A 233 -28.48 3.04 -22.86
C LYS A 233 -27.30 3.92 -22.38
N ALA A 234 -27.48 4.62 -21.28
CA ALA A 234 -26.42 5.49 -20.76
C ALA A 234 -25.28 4.64 -20.19
N PHE A 235 -25.63 3.61 -19.43
CA PHE A 235 -24.64 2.70 -18.86
C PHE A 235 -23.96 1.84 -19.94
N TYR A 236 -24.71 1.37 -20.94
CA TYR A 236 -24.14 0.68 -22.11
C TYR A 236 -23.11 1.55 -22.83
N THR A 237 -23.46 2.83 -23.11
CA THR A 237 -22.56 3.77 -23.78
C THR A 237 -21.30 4.01 -22.95
N TYR A 238 -21.46 4.13 -21.63
CA TYR A 238 -20.33 4.26 -20.72
C TYR A 238 -19.40 3.05 -20.78
N LEU A 239 -19.93 1.83 -20.62
CA LEU A 239 -19.14 0.59 -20.68
C LEU A 239 -18.44 0.43 -22.02
N LYS A 240 -19.15 0.67 -23.13
CA LYS A 240 -18.56 0.62 -24.47
C LYS A 240 -17.45 1.63 -24.66
N GLY A 241 -17.60 2.82 -24.08
CA GLY A 241 -16.58 3.87 -24.13
C GLY A 241 -15.31 3.55 -23.33
N LEU A 242 -15.39 2.65 -22.35
CA LEU A 242 -14.21 2.19 -21.59
C LEU A 242 -13.35 1.20 -22.38
N ASN A 243 -13.95 0.49 -23.35
CA ASN A 243 -13.27 -0.56 -24.09
C ASN A 243 -12.08 -0.02 -24.87
N GLY A 244 -10.89 -0.58 -24.67
CA GLY A 244 -9.63 -0.15 -25.26
C GLY A 244 -8.97 1.06 -24.57
N GLN A 245 -9.60 1.66 -23.54
CA GLN A 245 -8.94 2.70 -22.76
C GLN A 245 -7.90 2.11 -21.79
N GLU A 246 -6.82 2.85 -21.57
CA GLU A 246 -5.83 2.49 -20.57
C GLU A 246 -6.38 2.75 -19.16
N ILE A 247 -6.08 1.87 -18.20
CA ILE A 247 -6.44 2.09 -16.79
C ILE A 247 -5.70 3.29 -16.20
N ILE A 248 -6.24 3.88 -15.14
CA ILE A 248 -5.49 4.80 -14.28
C ILE A 248 -4.39 3.97 -13.60
N LYS A 249 -3.15 4.24 -13.94
CA LYS A 249 -1.98 3.53 -13.42
C LYS A 249 -1.69 3.90 -11.96
N PRO A 250 -1.22 2.95 -11.15
CA PRO A 250 -0.74 3.27 -9.81
C PRO A 250 0.60 4.01 -9.85
N ASP A 251 0.87 4.83 -8.84
CA ASP A 251 2.17 5.50 -8.68
C ASP A 251 3.29 4.50 -8.35
N ARG A 252 2.93 3.38 -7.70
CA ARG A 252 3.84 2.32 -7.26
C ARG A 252 3.19 0.97 -7.45
N PHE A 253 4.01 -0.09 -7.41
CA PHE A 253 3.52 -1.47 -7.52
C PHE A 253 2.70 -1.71 -8.79
N LEU A 254 3.22 -1.22 -9.93
CA LEU A 254 2.57 -1.45 -11.23
C LEU A 254 2.23 -2.95 -11.37
N PRO A 255 1.01 -3.29 -11.82
CA PRO A 255 0.60 -4.67 -12.05
C PRO A 255 1.61 -5.43 -12.91
N ARG A 256 1.95 -6.65 -12.51
CA ARG A 256 2.87 -7.49 -13.29
C ARG A 256 2.16 -8.01 -14.54
N THR A 257 2.86 -7.88 -15.66
CA THR A 257 2.37 -8.32 -16.98
C THR A 257 2.01 -9.81 -16.98
N ASP A 258 2.84 -10.66 -16.38
CA ASP A 258 2.58 -12.09 -16.30
C ASP A 258 1.32 -12.44 -15.46
N PHE A 259 1.00 -11.66 -14.43
CA PHE A 259 -0.25 -11.84 -13.68
C PHE A 259 -1.47 -11.44 -14.53
N LEU A 260 -1.36 -10.33 -15.24
CA LEU A 260 -2.42 -9.88 -16.17
C LEU A 260 -2.64 -10.90 -17.30
N GLU A 261 -1.56 -11.49 -17.85
CA GLU A 261 -1.64 -12.54 -18.87
C GLU A 261 -2.43 -13.77 -18.37
N VAL A 262 -2.20 -14.21 -17.12
CA VAL A 262 -2.93 -15.34 -16.53
C VAL A 262 -4.44 -15.06 -16.49
N HIS A 263 -4.84 -13.89 -15.97
CA HIS A 263 -6.26 -13.51 -15.91
C HIS A 263 -6.85 -13.31 -17.30
N TYR A 264 -6.13 -12.62 -18.19
CA TYR A 264 -6.57 -12.34 -19.55
C TYR A 264 -6.79 -13.60 -20.38
N ASN A 265 -5.93 -14.61 -20.25
CA ASN A 265 -6.09 -15.90 -20.89
C ASN A 265 -7.37 -16.62 -20.43
N LYS A 266 -7.67 -16.61 -19.13
CA LYS A 266 -8.93 -17.15 -18.59
C LYS A 266 -10.15 -16.40 -19.13
N TYR A 267 -10.07 -15.06 -19.20
CA TYR A 267 -11.11 -14.23 -19.82
C TYR A 267 -11.34 -14.60 -21.28
N LYS A 268 -10.31 -14.78 -22.11
CA LYS A 268 -10.42 -15.13 -23.52
C LYS A 268 -10.95 -16.54 -23.78
N THR A 269 -10.60 -17.50 -22.94
CA THR A 269 -11.02 -18.90 -23.11
C THR A 269 -12.40 -19.20 -22.53
N GLY A 270 -12.99 -18.26 -21.78
CA GLY A 270 -14.26 -18.46 -21.09
C GLY A 270 -14.20 -19.55 -20.01
N GLN A 271 -13.02 -19.88 -19.53
CA GLN A 271 -12.84 -20.83 -18.42
C GLN A 271 -13.23 -20.12 -17.11
N ILE A 272 -14.43 -20.42 -16.64
CA ILE A 272 -15.00 -19.97 -15.37
C ILE A 272 -14.76 -21.04 -14.31
#